data_4e05f2ea5f0e269032d803fdfa497a46
#
_entry.id   4e05f2ea5f0e269032d803fdfa497a46
#
_cell.length_a   1.000
_cell.length_b   1.000
_cell.length_c   1.000
_cell.angle_alpha   90.00
_cell.angle_beta   90.00
_cell.angle_gamma   90.00
#
_symmetry.space_group_name_H-M   'P 1'
#
loop_
_entity.id
_entity.type
_entity.pdbx_description
1 polymer ?
#
loop_
_entity_poly.entity_id
_entity_poly.type
_entity_poly.pdbx_seq_one_letter_code
_entity_poly.pdbx_strand_id
1 'polypeptide(L)'
;KLIKKNKSVIFSVWHGHLLSIVHDLRHMKINALAGTHKDADLISQIATSWGWNMIRGSSKKKGAEAYKSMLRLLNTPTSSLLFITPDGPSGPPKIPKKGIIRLAQKSQAAIIPIRVRYSKSWGFKNWDTFFLAKPFGKISINYGKPIYFEEKQNQKACQDLLIKAMGN
;
A
#
# COMPACT_ATOMS: atom_id res chain seq x y z
N LYS A 1 -2.27 8.82 16.15
CA LYS A 1 -1.30 9.85 16.59
C LYS A 1 -0.69 10.64 15.43
N LEU A 2 -0.18 9.98 14.34
CA LEU A 2 0.49 10.66 13.21
C LEU A 2 -0.46 11.58 12.45
N ILE A 3 -1.66 11.12 12.12
CA ILE A 3 -2.70 11.90 11.44
C ILE A 3 -3.06 13.15 12.25
N LYS A 4 -3.16 13.03 13.57
CA LYS A 4 -3.40 14.18 14.46
C LYS A 4 -2.25 15.19 14.52
N LYS A 5 -1.05 14.83 14.01
CA LYS A 5 0.13 15.70 13.93
C LYS A 5 0.34 16.28 12.52
N ASN A 6 -0.65 16.23 11.66
CA ASN A 6 -0.57 16.68 10.25
C ASN A 6 0.60 16.04 9.47
N LYS A 7 0.94 14.78 9.74
CA LYS A 7 1.96 14.05 9.00
C LYS A 7 1.32 13.10 8.01
N SER A 8 1.74 13.16 6.77
CA SER A 8 1.31 12.20 5.74
C SER A 8 1.79 10.79 6.05
N VAL A 9 0.97 9.80 5.70
CA VAL A 9 1.19 8.39 6.03
C VAL A 9 1.00 7.52 4.79
N ILE A 10 1.89 6.55 4.61
CA ILE A 10 1.81 5.52 3.59
C ILE A 10 1.45 4.20 4.26
N PHE A 11 0.25 3.69 4.03
CA PHE A 11 -0.13 2.34 4.40
C PHE A 11 0.41 1.35 3.38
N SER A 12 1.10 0.31 3.83
CA SER A 12 1.77 -0.66 2.97
C SER A 12 1.40 -2.08 3.36
N VAL A 13 0.83 -2.84 2.43
CA VAL A 13 0.48 -4.26 2.58
C VAL A 13 0.88 -5.02 1.32
N TRP A 14 1.20 -6.30 1.43
CA TRP A 14 1.46 -7.15 0.25
C TRP A 14 0.22 -7.25 -0.64
N HIS A 15 0.42 -7.26 -1.94
CA HIS A 15 -0.66 -7.22 -2.95
C HIS A 15 -1.73 -8.31 -2.72
N GLY A 16 -1.32 -9.51 -2.35
CA GLY A 16 -2.25 -10.62 -2.08
C GLY A 16 -3.23 -10.39 -0.93
N HIS A 17 -3.01 -9.39 -0.08
CA HIS A 17 -3.86 -9.08 1.08
C HIS A 17 -4.65 -7.77 0.94
N LEU A 18 -4.58 -7.10 -0.22
CA LEU A 18 -5.09 -5.75 -0.39
C LEU A 18 -6.60 -5.62 -0.08
N LEU A 19 -7.41 -6.62 -0.44
CA LEU A 19 -8.87 -6.55 -0.30
C LEU A 19 -9.31 -6.39 1.16
N SER A 20 -8.64 -7.09 2.09
CA SER A 20 -8.94 -6.97 3.52
C SER A 20 -8.67 -5.57 4.06
N ILE A 21 -7.63 -4.90 3.54
CA ILE A 21 -7.28 -3.55 3.97
C ILE A 21 -8.20 -2.50 3.32
N VAL A 22 -8.59 -2.69 2.06
CA VAL A 22 -9.58 -1.83 1.41
C VAL A 22 -10.89 -1.82 2.21
N HIS A 23 -11.31 -2.97 2.73
CA HIS A 23 -12.48 -3.08 3.60
C HIS A 23 -12.25 -2.46 4.99
N ASP A 24 -11.11 -2.74 5.62
CA ASP A 24 -10.82 -2.27 6.99
C ASP A 24 -10.70 -0.74 7.08
N LEU A 25 -10.07 -0.14 6.08
CA LEU A 25 -9.86 1.31 5.99
C LEU A 25 -10.95 2.05 5.18
N ARG A 26 -12.12 1.42 4.93
CA ARG A 26 -13.25 2.07 4.28
C ARG A 26 -13.64 3.36 5.03
N HIS A 27 -14.13 4.34 4.30
CA HIS A 27 -14.56 5.66 4.81
C HIS A 27 -13.42 6.57 5.36
N MET A 28 -12.16 6.19 5.17
CA MET A 28 -11.02 6.99 5.66
C MET A 28 -10.44 7.99 4.64
N LYS A 29 -11.09 8.26 3.51
CA LYS A 29 -10.60 9.19 2.46
C LYS A 29 -9.15 8.91 2.05
N ILE A 30 -8.84 7.65 1.78
CA ILE A 30 -7.50 7.20 1.39
C ILE A 30 -7.27 7.43 -0.09
N ASN A 31 -6.07 7.84 -0.44
CA ASN A 31 -5.60 7.86 -1.82
C ASN A 31 -4.86 6.55 -2.09
N ALA A 32 -5.17 5.85 -3.17
CA ALA A 32 -4.55 4.57 -3.49
C ALA A 32 -3.99 4.55 -4.90
N LEU A 33 -2.81 3.91 -5.06
CA LEU A 33 -2.27 3.62 -6.38
C LEU A 33 -2.97 2.40 -6.95
N ALA A 34 -3.61 2.54 -8.12
CA ALA A 34 -4.23 1.45 -8.85
C ALA A 34 -3.62 1.28 -10.24
N GLY A 35 -3.46 0.02 -10.64
CA GLY A 35 -3.07 -0.33 -12.00
C GLY A 35 -4.12 0.06 -13.05
N THR A 36 -3.77 -0.13 -14.32
CA THR A 36 -4.64 0.18 -15.47
C THR A 36 -5.20 -1.09 -16.11
N HIS A 37 -5.35 -2.18 -15.33
CA HIS A 37 -5.88 -3.46 -15.79
C HIS A 37 -7.31 -3.65 -15.29
N LYS A 38 -8.11 -4.49 -16.00
CA LYS A 38 -9.52 -4.75 -15.67
C LYS A 38 -9.75 -5.18 -14.22
N ASP A 39 -8.91 -6.04 -13.68
CA ASP A 39 -9.03 -6.49 -12.28
C ASP A 39 -8.83 -5.33 -11.29
N ALA A 40 -7.91 -4.41 -11.61
CA ALA A 40 -7.69 -3.19 -10.82
C ALA A 40 -8.91 -2.26 -10.91
N ASP A 41 -9.69 -2.29 -12.00
CA ASP A 41 -10.88 -1.46 -12.14
C ASP A 41 -11.99 -1.89 -11.18
N LEU A 42 -12.22 -3.20 -11.01
CA LEU A 42 -13.22 -3.71 -10.08
C LEU A 42 -12.89 -3.29 -8.63
N ILE A 43 -11.65 -3.53 -8.20
CA ILE A 43 -11.21 -3.14 -6.84
C ILE A 43 -11.27 -1.63 -6.66
N SER A 44 -10.93 -0.87 -7.71
CA SER A 44 -11.01 0.59 -7.68
C SER A 44 -12.44 1.10 -7.54
N GLN A 45 -13.41 0.50 -8.22
CA GLN A 45 -14.82 0.85 -8.08
C GLN A 45 -15.31 0.61 -6.65
N ILE A 46 -14.99 -0.56 -6.07
CA ILE A 46 -15.32 -0.87 -4.68
C ILE A 46 -14.67 0.14 -3.73
N ALA A 47 -13.37 0.41 -3.87
CA ALA A 47 -12.67 1.36 -3.01
C ALA A 47 -13.23 2.78 -3.14
N THR A 48 -13.57 3.21 -4.37
CA THR A 48 -14.17 4.52 -4.63
C THR A 48 -15.56 4.64 -4.00
N SER A 49 -16.39 3.59 -4.05
CA SER A 49 -17.71 3.59 -3.38
C SER A 49 -17.59 3.72 -1.86
N TRP A 50 -16.43 3.36 -1.30
CA TRP A 50 -16.09 3.54 0.11
C TRP A 50 -15.31 4.83 0.43
N GLY A 51 -15.27 5.77 -0.52
CA GLY A 51 -14.69 7.10 -0.32
C GLY A 51 -13.19 7.21 -0.56
N TRP A 52 -12.57 6.22 -1.23
CA TRP A 52 -11.17 6.28 -1.61
C TRP A 52 -10.97 7.04 -2.92
N ASN A 53 -9.84 7.74 -3.06
CA ASN A 53 -9.42 8.39 -4.29
C ASN A 53 -8.37 7.54 -5.01
N MET A 54 -8.55 7.32 -6.31
CA MET A 54 -7.68 6.44 -7.09
C MET A 54 -6.70 7.21 -7.96
N ILE A 55 -5.40 7.02 -7.70
CA ILE A 55 -4.30 7.50 -8.55
C ILE A 55 -4.00 6.38 -9.55
N ARG A 56 -4.22 6.64 -10.84
CA ARG A 56 -4.03 5.64 -11.89
C ARG A 56 -2.60 5.62 -12.41
N GLY A 57 -1.99 4.43 -12.40
CA GLY A 57 -0.66 4.20 -12.94
C GLY A 57 -0.04 2.91 -12.42
N SER A 58 1.03 2.47 -13.07
CA SER A 58 1.82 1.32 -12.63
C SER A 58 3.28 1.54 -13.00
N SER A 59 4.18 0.72 -12.46
CA SER A 59 5.61 0.78 -12.82
C SER A 59 5.88 0.57 -14.32
N LYS A 60 4.94 -0.01 -15.06
CA LYS A 60 5.06 -0.27 -16.52
C LYS A 60 4.37 0.79 -17.37
N LYS A 61 3.27 1.39 -16.89
CA LYS A 61 2.49 2.39 -17.63
C LYS A 61 2.20 3.59 -16.73
N LYS A 62 2.52 4.80 -17.17
CA LYS A 62 2.29 6.07 -16.44
C LYS A 62 2.91 6.09 -15.02
N GLY A 63 3.95 5.29 -14.77
CA GLY A 63 4.55 5.16 -13.44
C GLY A 63 5.20 6.47 -12.94
N ALA A 64 5.83 7.22 -13.85
CA ALA A 64 6.43 8.51 -13.50
C ALA A 64 5.38 9.58 -13.13
N GLU A 65 4.25 9.61 -13.86
CA GLU A 65 3.14 10.53 -13.56
C GLU A 65 2.47 10.20 -12.24
N ALA A 66 2.19 8.89 -12.00
CA ALA A 66 1.63 8.42 -10.76
C ALA A 66 2.57 8.72 -9.57
N TYR A 67 3.89 8.51 -9.75
CA TYR A 67 4.89 8.85 -8.74
C TYR A 67 4.87 10.34 -8.39
N LYS A 68 4.86 11.22 -9.41
CA LYS A 68 4.78 12.68 -9.22
C LYS A 68 3.49 13.08 -8.48
N SER A 69 2.35 12.46 -8.84
CA SER A 69 1.06 12.72 -8.19
C SER A 69 1.07 12.30 -6.71
N MET A 70 1.60 11.11 -6.40
CA MET A 70 1.76 10.64 -5.02
C MET A 70 2.71 11.54 -4.22
N LEU A 71 3.81 11.97 -4.81
CA LEU A 71 4.77 12.86 -4.13
C LEU A 71 4.15 14.23 -3.83
N ARG A 72 3.42 14.81 -4.78
CA ARG A 72 2.67 16.07 -4.55
C ARG A 72 1.67 15.90 -3.42
N LEU A 73 0.89 14.81 -3.44
CA LEU A 73 -0.10 14.50 -2.42
C LEU A 73 0.52 14.43 -1.02
N LEU A 74 1.66 13.73 -0.88
CA LEU A 74 2.31 13.56 0.42
C LEU A 74 2.99 14.84 0.94
N ASN A 75 3.30 15.77 0.05
CA ASN A 75 3.92 17.07 0.37
C ASN A 75 2.90 18.22 0.53
N THR A 76 1.60 17.93 0.53
CA THR A 76 0.58 18.95 0.81
C THR A 76 0.65 19.41 2.27
N PRO A 77 0.27 20.66 2.59
CA PRO A 77 0.24 21.16 3.98
C PRO A 77 -0.69 20.36 4.91
N THR A 78 -1.73 19.76 4.34
CA THR A 78 -2.64 18.87 5.05
C THR A 78 -2.15 17.43 5.00
N SER A 79 -2.29 16.70 6.10
CA SER A 79 -1.90 15.29 6.15
C SER A 79 -2.69 14.46 5.13
N SER A 80 -1.99 13.64 4.37
CA SER A 80 -2.57 12.76 3.36
C SER A 80 -2.34 11.29 3.72
N LEU A 81 -3.35 10.47 3.43
CA LEU A 81 -3.27 9.02 3.59
C LEU A 81 -3.11 8.39 2.21
N LEU A 82 -2.02 7.64 2.03
CA LEU A 82 -1.73 6.93 0.80
C LEU A 82 -1.65 5.43 1.08
N PHE A 83 -2.29 4.63 0.24
CA PHE A 83 -2.22 3.17 0.28
C PHE A 83 -1.45 2.64 -0.93
N ILE A 84 -0.47 1.79 -0.69
CA ILE A 84 0.35 1.17 -1.73
C ILE A 84 0.61 -0.30 -1.42
N THR A 85 0.45 -1.17 -2.42
CA THR A 85 1.00 -2.52 -2.43
C THR A 85 2.41 -2.47 -3.04
N PRO A 86 3.48 -2.64 -2.24
CA PRO A 86 4.84 -2.30 -2.66
C PRO A 86 5.40 -3.25 -3.72
N ASP A 87 4.97 -4.50 -3.74
CA ASP A 87 5.29 -5.51 -4.75
C ASP A 87 4.56 -5.27 -6.07
N GLY A 88 3.42 -4.56 -6.02
CA GLY A 88 2.63 -4.17 -7.19
C GLY A 88 1.97 -5.35 -7.91
N PRO A 89 1.21 -5.10 -9.00
CA PRO A 89 0.39 -6.11 -9.65
C PRO A 89 1.15 -7.10 -10.56
N SER A 90 2.46 -6.97 -10.67
CA SER A 90 3.29 -7.81 -11.55
C SER A 90 4.44 -8.48 -10.80
N GLY A 91 4.47 -8.37 -9.47
CA GLY A 91 5.50 -8.96 -8.63
C GLY A 91 6.95 -8.54 -8.94
N PRO A 92 7.91 -9.30 -8.48
CA PRO A 92 7.78 -10.54 -7.72
C PRO A 92 7.10 -10.34 -6.36
N PRO A 93 6.39 -11.36 -5.83
CA PRO A 93 5.64 -11.23 -4.59
C PRO A 93 6.57 -10.95 -3.41
N LYS A 94 6.10 -10.11 -2.49
CA LYS A 94 6.82 -9.74 -1.26
C LYS A 94 8.20 -9.09 -1.47
N ILE A 95 8.43 -8.51 -2.64
CA ILE A 95 9.64 -7.71 -2.92
C ILE A 95 9.21 -6.28 -3.24
N PRO A 96 9.49 -5.32 -2.33
CA PRO A 96 9.10 -3.93 -2.54
C PRO A 96 9.83 -3.32 -3.74
N LYS A 97 9.10 -2.65 -4.60
CA LYS A 97 9.69 -1.87 -5.70
C LYS A 97 10.38 -0.62 -5.14
N LYS A 98 11.47 -0.22 -5.78
CA LYS A 98 12.23 0.98 -5.38
C LYS A 98 11.39 2.26 -5.29
N GLY A 99 10.26 2.31 -6.00
CA GLY A 99 9.37 3.47 -6.03
C GLY A 99 8.80 3.87 -4.68
N ILE A 100 8.37 2.92 -3.85
CA ILE A 100 7.83 3.22 -2.51
C ILE A 100 8.92 3.74 -1.57
N ILE A 101 10.13 3.17 -1.65
CA ILE A 101 11.27 3.61 -0.83
C ILE A 101 11.63 5.07 -1.18
N ARG A 102 11.81 5.35 -2.47
CA ARG A 102 12.10 6.71 -2.94
C ARG A 102 11.00 7.71 -2.59
N LEU A 103 9.75 7.27 -2.65
CA LEU A 103 8.61 8.11 -2.31
C LEU A 103 8.66 8.51 -0.82
N ALA A 104 8.87 7.53 0.06
CA ALA A 104 8.99 7.77 1.50
C ALA A 104 10.21 8.63 1.85
N GLN A 105 11.37 8.37 1.21
CA GLN A 105 12.57 9.17 1.40
C GLN A 105 12.37 10.63 0.99
N LYS A 106 11.73 10.88 -0.17
CA LYS A 106 11.54 12.25 -0.66
C LYS A 106 10.42 13.03 0.03
N SER A 107 9.36 12.34 0.43
CA SER A 107 8.24 12.99 1.14
C SER A 107 8.40 13.03 2.65
N GLN A 108 9.37 12.28 3.19
CA GLN A 108 9.51 12.06 4.65
C GLN A 108 8.23 11.53 5.32
N ALA A 109 7.31 10.96 4.53
CA ALA A 109 6.10 10.33 5.04
C ALA A 109 6.43 9.02 5.76
N ALA A 110 5.73 8.75 6.86
CA ALA A 110 5.87 7.50 7.57
C ALA A 110 5.24 6.33 6.79
N ILE A 111 5.97 5.22 6.65
CA ILE A 111 5.36 3.97 6.17
C ILE A 111 4.82 3.19 7.37
N ILE A 112 3.54 2.83 7.33
CA ILE A 112 2.91 1.90 8.25
C ILE A 112 2.86 0.54 7.58
N PRO A 113 3.72 -0.42 7.97
CA PRO A 113 3.66 -1.77 7.44
C PRO A 113 2.45 -2.49 8.03
N ILE A 114 1.69 -3.19 7.19
CA ILE A 114 0.48 -3.91 7.60
C ILE A 114 0.69 -5.39 7.36
N ARG A 115 0.39 -6.19 8.39
CA ARG A 115 0.37 -7.65 8.33
C ARG A 115 -1.05 -8.15 8.44
N VAL A 116 -1.42 -9.07 7.55
CA VAL A 116 -2.75 -9.70 7.56
C VAL A 116 -2.59 -11.20 7.75
N ARG A 117 -3.40 -11.75 8.62
CA ARG A 117 -3.49 -13.21 8.84
C ARG A 117 -4.95 -13.64 8.78
N TYR A 118 -5.20 -14.79 8.18
CA TYR A 118 -6.52 -15.39 8.08
C TYR A 118 -6.55 -16.70 8.87
N SER A 119 -7.60 -16.94 9.63
CA SER A 119 -7.83 -18.27 10.21
C SER A 119 -8.29 -19.26 9.14
N LYS A 120 -9.08 -18.78 8.16
CA LYS A 120 -9.56 -19.54 7.00
C LYS A 120 -9.60 -18.61 5.78
N SER A 121 -9.01 -19.02 4.67
CA SER A 121 -9.01 -18.25 3.42
C SER A 121 -9.02 -19.15 2.19
N TRP A 122 -9.50 -18.60 1.06
CA TRP A 122 -9.17 -19.10 -0.26
C TRP A 122 -7.91 -18.38 -0.74
N GLY A 123 -6.98 -19.11 -1.31
CA GLY A 123 -5.80 -18.58 -1.97
C GLY A 123 -5.91 -18.80 -3.47
N PHE A 124 -5.98 -17.72 -4.24
CA PHE A 124 -5.99 -17.77 -5.71
C PHE A 124 -4.57 -17.60 -6.21
N LYS A 125 -4.01 -18.66 -6.77
CA LYS A 125 -2.62 -18.66 -7.25
C LYS A 125 -2.53 -18.02 -8.64
N ASN A 126 -1.90 -16.88 -8.70
CA ASN A 126 -1.38 -16.25 -9.90
C ASN A 126 0.14 -16.09 -9.73
N TRP A 127 0.71 -14.93 -10.06
CA TRP A 127 2.09 -14.58 -9.73
C TRP A 127 2.29 -14.38 -8.22
N ASP A 128 1.25 -14.02 -7.50
CA ASP A 128 1.15 -14.03 -6.03
C ASP A 128 -0.02 -14.93 -5.60
N THR A 129 -0.14 -15.16 -4.30
CA THR A 129 -1.34 -15.76 -3.75
C THR A 129 -2.26 -14.64 -3.28
N PHE A 130 -3.35 -14.41 -4.04
CA PHE A 130 -4.39 -13.47 -3.63
C PHE A 130 -5.33 -14.14 -2.63
N PHE A 131 -5.47 -13.53 -1.45
CA PHE A 131 -6.25 -14.13 -0.37
C PHE A 131 -7.63 -13.50 -0.25
N LEU A 132 -8.65 -14.36 -0.16
CA LEU A 132 -10.01 -14.00 0.19
C LEU A 132 -10.41 -14.77 1.46
N ALA A 133 -10.86 -14.05 2.50
CA ALA A 133 -11.32 -14.67 3.73
C ALA A 133 -12.55 -15.55 3.47
N LYS A 134 -12.58 -16.75 4.07
CA LYS A 134 -13.77 -17.60 4.06
C LYS A 134 -14.83 -17.08 5.02
N PRO A 135 -16.12 -17.33 4.75
CA PRO A 135 -17.19 -17.06 5.71
C PRO A 135 -16.88 -17.68 7.07
N PHE A 136 -17.25 -16.97 8.13
CA PHE A 136 -16.99 -17.38 9.53
C PHE A 136 -15.50 -17.51 9.89
N GLY A 137 -14.59 -17.09 9.03
CA GLY A 137 -13.16 -16.95 9.33
C GLY A 137 -12.85 -15.63 10.05
N LYS A 138 -11.74 -15.62 10.79
CA LYS A 138 -11.22 -14.42 11.42
C LYS A 138 -10.10 -13.82 10.55
N ILE A 139 -10.10 -12.49 10.39
CA ILE A 139 -9.02 -11.72 9.79
C ILE A 139 -8.34 -10.95 10.93
N SER A 140 -7.05 -11.15 11.09
CA SER A 140 -6.24 -10.36 12.03
C SER A 140 -5.38 -9.38 11.24
N ILE A 141 -5.60 -8.09 11.45
CA ILE A 141 -4.86 -7.01 10.81
C ILE A 141 -3.99 -6.34 11.87
N ASN A 142 -2.70 -6.31 11.63
CA ASN A 142 -1.73 -5.68 12.53
C ASN A 142 -1.05 -4.52 11.83
N TYR A 143 -1.28 -3.32 12.34
CA TYR A 143 -0.60 -2.09 11.91
C TYR A 143 0.71 -1.95 12.70
N GLY A 144 1.82 -2.10 12.02
CA GLY A 144 3.16 -2.02 12.61
C GLY A 144 3.54 -0.60 13.05
N LYS A 145 4.72 -0.49 13.66
CA LYS A 145 5.28 0.82 14.04
C LYS A 145 5.62 1.63 12.78
N PRO A 146 5.46 2.96 12.81
CA PRO A 146 5.87 3.82 11.69
C PRO A 146 7.36 3.67 11.38
N ILE A 147 7.67 3.53 10.10
CA ILE A 147 9.05 3.50 9.58
C ILE A 147 9.28 4.80 8.83
N TYR A 148 10.41 5.43 9.11
CA TYR A 148 10.90 6.61 8.40
C TYR A 148 12.19 6.26 7.69
N PHE A 149 12.37 6.74 6.48
CA PHE A 149 13.59 6.58 5.70
C PHE A 149 14.25 7.93 5.47
N GLU A 150 15.52 8.03 5.82
CA GLU A 150 16.32 9.22 5.52
C GLU A 150 16.59 9.31 4.01
N GLU A 151 16.69 10.53 3.48
CA GLU A 151 16.82 10.78 2.04
C GLU A 151 18.03 10.06 1.43
N LYS A 152 19.15 10.04 2.13
CA LYS A 152 20.41 9.41 1.68
C LYS A 152 20.60 7.95 2.13
N GLN A 153 19.62 7.37 2.82
CA GLN A 153 19.71 5.98 3.30
C GLN A 153 19.76 5.01 2.13
N ASN A 154 20.59 3.96 2.25
CA ASN A 154 20.74 2.93 1.23
C ASN A 154 19.39 2.26 0.91
N GLN A 155 19.00 2.27 -0.38
CA GLN A 155 17.69 1.76 -0.82
C GLN A 155 17.51 0.26 -0.53
N LYS A 156 18.58 -0.54 -0.63
CA LYS A 156 18.50 -1.98 -0.35
C LYS A 156 18.25 -2.22 1.13
N ALA A 157 18.96 -1.53 2.02
CA ALA A 157 18.73 -1.60 3.45
C ALA A 157 17.27 -1.17 3.82
N CYS A 158 16.74 -0.13 3.18
CA CYS A 158 15.35 0.29 3.36
C CYS A 158 14.36 -0.80 2.90
N GLN A 159 14.62 -1.45 1.75
CA GLN A 159 13.79 -2.56 1.27
C GLN A 159 13.78 -3.73 2.26
N ASP A 160 14.96 -4.14 2.74
CA ASP A 160 15.10 -5.27 3.68
C ASP A 160 14.39 -4.97 5.01
N LEU A 161 14.50 -3.74 5.51
CA LEU A 161 13.77 -3.29 6.69
C LEU A 161 12.23 -3.35 6.47
N LEU A 162 11.75 -2.91 5.32
CA LEU A 162 10.32 -2.93 4.99
C LEU A 162 9.82 -4.38 4.87
N ILE A 163 10.57 -5.28 4.20
CA ILE A 163 10.25 -6.71 4.11
C ILE A 163 10.11 -7.31 5.51
N LYS A 164 11.12 -7.09 6.37
CA LYS A 164 11.10 -7.57 7.76
C LYS A 164 9.89 -7.05 8.54
N ALA A 165 9.54 -5.79 8.34
CA ALA A 165 8.41 -5.16 9.04
C ALA A 165 7.05 -5.66 8.55
N MET A 166 6.91 -5.96 7.23
CA MET A 166 5.67 -6.48 6.65
C MET A 166 5.48 -7.98 6.87
N GLY A 167 6.57 -8.70 7.16
CA GLY A 167 6.59 -10.16 7.33
C GLY A 167 6.50 -10.92 5.99
N ASN A 168 6.99 -12.12 6.02
CA ASN A 168 6.95 -13.07 4.89
C ASN A 168 5.69 -13.91 4.93
#